data_5595f27f0638a3b2a2347fc0666b9925
#
_entry.id   5595f27f0638a3b2a2347fc0666b9925
#
_cell.length_a   1.000
_cell.length_b   1.000
_cell.length_c   1.000
_cell.angle_alpha   90.00
_cell.angle_beta   90.00
_cell.angle_gamma   90.00
#
_symmetry.space_group_name_H-M   'P 1'
#
loop_
_entity.id
_entity.type
_entity.pdbx_description
1 polymer ?
#
loop_
_entity_poly.entity_id
_entity_poly.type
_entity_poly.pdbx_seq_one_letter_code
_entity_poly.pdbx_strand_id
1 'polypeptide(L)'
;PVSGKSGTLLERYIKSAPAAVGLVKAKTGTLSGTVSLAGFVQSKDREYAFVVIADRIERTYSAGEKARKTIDKFLGKIAAPLVIENVGSEPDAIDFQIL
;
A
#
# COMPACT_ATOMS: atom_id res chain seq x y z
N PRO A 1 -2.81 -4.52 10.93
CA PRO A 1 -1.49 -4.86 10.39
C PRO A 1 -0.78 -3.68 9.75
N VAL A 2 0.53 -3.68 9.83
CA VAL A 2 1.37 -2.61 9.31
C VAL A 2 2.34 -3.22 8.31
N SER A 3 2.52 -2.55 7.19
CA SER A 3 3.34 -3.04 6.09
C SER A 3 4.75 -3.39 6.54
N GLY A 4 5.18 -4.59 6.26
CA GLY A 4 6.49 -5.10 6.61
C GLY A 4 6.74 -5.26 8.10
N LYS A 5 5.73 -5.07 8.95
CA LYS A 5 5.95 -5.08 10.40
C LYS A 5 5.02 -5.99 11.18
N SER A 6 3.79 -6.15 10.81
CA SER A 6 2.88 -6.95 11.62
C SER A 6 1.75 -7.60 10.83
N GLY A 7 1.18 -8.65 11.40
CA GLY A 7 0.00 -9.30 10.88
C GLY A 7 0.17 -9.85 9.48
N THR A 8 -0.90 -9.78 8.70
CA THR A 8 -0.88 -10.29 7.34
C THR A 8 0.01 -9.48 6.41
N LEU A 9 0.51 -8.34 6.85
CA LEU A 9 1.41 -7.52 6.05
C LEU A 9 2.86 -7.68 6.47
N LEU A 10 3.17 -8.59 7.41
CA LEU A 10 4.49 -8.72 7.95
C LEU A 10 5.56 -8.95 6.90
N GLU A 11 5.30 -9.79 5.93
CA GLU A 11 6.27 -10.11 4.90
C GLU A 11 5.98 -9.42 3.58
N ARG A 12 5.01 -8.56 3.54
CA ARG A 12 4.68 -7.82 2.33
C ARG A 12 5.45 -6.51 2.34
N TYR A 13 5.67 -5.95 1.17
CA TYR A 13 6.35 -4.67 0.97
C TYR A 13 7.87 -4.74 1.09
N ILE A 14 8.42 -5.63 1.88
CA ILE A 14 9.86 -5.64 2.14
C ILE A 14 10.67 -5.71 0.84
N LYS A 15 10.25 -6.55 -0.09
CA LYS A 15 10.95 -6.67 -1.36
C LYS A 15 10.30 -5.87 -2.47
N SER A 16 8.99 -5.84 -2.50
CA SER A 16 8.27 -5.22 -3.62
C SER A 16 8.15 -3.71 -3.51
N ALA A 17 8.11 -3.20 -2.30
CA ALA A 17 7.96 -1.77 -2.08
C ALA A 17 8.60 -1.38 -0.75
N PRO A 18 9.91 -1.51 -0.62
CA PRO A 18 10.57 -1.27 0.66
C PRO A 18 10.38 0.13 1.21
N ALA A 19 10.16 1.11 0.35
CA ALA A 19 9.92 2.47 0.82
C ALA A 19 8.61 2.62 1.57
N ALA A 20 7.69 1.67 1.43
CA ALA A 20 6.40 1.73 2.10
C ALA A 20 6.38 0.95 3.42
N VAL A 21 7.47 0.32 3.81
CA VAL A 21 7.49 -0.44 5.06
C VAL A 21 7.19 0.50 6.23
N GLY A 22 6.22 0.13 7.04
CA GLY A 22 5.82 0.92 8.20
C GLY A 22 4.83 2.06 7.88
N LEU A 23 4.54 2.31 6.62
CA LEU A 23 3.71 3.45 6.24
C LEU A 23 2.29 3.08 5.82
N VAL A 24 1.99 1.80 5.73
CA VAL A 24 0.65 1.35 5.36
C VAL A 24 0.06 0.56 6.53
N LYS A 25 -1.11 0.98 7.00
CA LYS A 25 -1.84 0.29 8.05
C LYS A 25 -3.14 -0.16 7.44
N ALA A 26 -3.28 -1.44 7.22
CA ALA A 26 -4.41 -1.91 6.45
C ALA A 26 -4.85 -3.32 6.82
N LYS A 27 -6.08 -3.64 6.44
CA LYS A 27 -6.65 -4.95 6.64
C LYS A 27 -6.78 -5.62 5.28
N THR A 28 -6.32 -6.84 5.20
CA THR A 28 -6.42 -7.62 3.97
C THR A 28 -7.79 -8.31 3.89
N GLY A 29 -8.21 -8.55 2.67
CA GLY A 29 -9.38 -9.37 2.42
C GLY A 29 -9.10 -10.26 1.23
N THR A 30 -9.53 -11.51 1.30
CA THR A 30 -9.32 -12.45 0.21
C THR A 30 -10.54 -13.32 0.08
N LEU A 31 -11.07 -13.37 -1.13
CA LEU A 31 -12.10 -14.31 -1.50
C LEU A 31 -11.63 -14.98 -2.78
N SER A 32 -12.33 -16.03 -3.18
CA SER A 32 -11.98 -16.71 -4.41
C SER A 32 -12.06 -15.73 -5.58
N GLY A 33 -10.95 -15.48 -6.22
CA GLY A 33 -10.89 -14.57 -7.36
C GLY A 33 -10.83 -13.09 -7.01
N THR A 34 -10.69 -12.74 -5.73
CA THR A 34 -10.65 -11.33 -5.32
C THR A 34 -9.63 -11.13 -4.21
N VAL A 35 -8.82 -10.10 -4.33
CA VAL A 35 -7.86 -9.71 -3.31
C VAL A 35 -8.08 -8.24 -3.01
N SER A 36 -8.13 -7.87 -1.75
CA SER A 36 -8.35 -6.48 -1.39
C SER A 36 -7.44 -6.03 -0.25
N LEU A 37 -7.30 -4.73 -0.14
CA LEU A 37 -6.58 -4.10 0.95
C LEU A 37 -7.26 -2.77 1.24
N ALA A 38 -7.57 -2.51 2.48
CA ALA A 38 -8.23 -1.27 2.87
C ALA A 38 -7.61 -0.74 4.15
N GLY A 39 -7.39 0.54 4.22
CA GLY A 39 -6.78 1.14 5.39
C GLY A 39 -6.25 2.53 5.12
N PHE A 40 -5.07 2.79 5.63
CA PHE A 40 -4.47 4.12 5.56
C PHE A 40 -3.03 4.01 5.10
N VAL A 41 -2.61 4.97 4.29
CA VAL A 41 -1.22 5.08 3.85
C VAL A 41 -0.72 6.47 4.18
N GLN A 42 0.46 6.54 4.77
CA GLN A 42 1.07 7.82 5.08
C GLN A 42 1.88 8.30 3.88
N SER A 43 1.67 9.55 3.49
CA SER A 43 2.42 10.16 2.41
C SER A 43 2.86 11.53 2.88
N LYS A 44 4.10 11.64 3.31
CA LYS A 44 4.69 12.85 3.89
C LYS A 44 3.91 13.25 5.16
N ASP A 45 3.28 14.42 5.16
CA ASP A 45 2.54 14.89 6.32
C ASP A 45 1.06 14.57 6.25
N ARG A 46 0.65 13.73 5.33
CA ARG A 46 -0.75 13.37 5.17
C ARG A 46 -0.96 11.88 5.30
N GLU A 47 -2.16 11.52 5.71
CA GLU A 47 -2.54 10.13 5.76
C GLU A 47 -3.78 9.99 4.89
N TYR A 48 -3.75 9.08 3.94
CA TYR A 48 -4.87 8.85 3.04
C TYR A 48 -5.57 7.55 3.40
N ALA A 49 -6.88 7.58 3.41
CA ALA A 49 -7.65 6.35 3.50
C ALA A 49 -7.78 5.77 2.11
N PHE A 50 -7.69 4.47 1.99
CA PHE A 50 -7.77 3.83 0.69
C PHE A 50 -8.52 2.50 0.75
N VAL A 51 -9.06 2.11 -0.38
CA VAL A 51 -9.60 0.77 -0.61
C VAL A 51 -9.13 0.35 -1.99
N VAL A 52 -8.48 -0.78 -2.09
CA VAL A 52 -8.06 -1.33 -3.37
C VAL A 52 -8.62 -2.74 -3.48
N ILE A 53 -9.29 -3.02 -4.56
CA ILE A 53 -9.87 -4.33 -4.81
C ILE A 53 -9.41 -4.81 -6.18
N ALA A 54 -8.79 -5.97 -6.21
CA ALA A 54 -8.45 -6.64 -7.45
C ALA A 54 -9.41 -7.80 -7.62
N ASP A 55 -10.26 -7.72 -8.62
CA ASP A 55 -11.32 -8.68 -8.83
C ASP A 55 -11.06 -9.48 -10.12
N ARG A 56 -11.77 -10.56 -10.28
CA ARG A 56 -11.68 -11.43 -11.47
C ARG A 56 -10.27 -11.97 -11.68
N ILE A 57 -9.61 -12.32 -10.58
CA ILE A 57 -8.30 -12.90 -10.65
C ILE A 57 -8.44 -14.39 -10.84
N GLU A 58 -7.51 -14.99 -11.55
CA GLU A 58 -7.49 -16.43 -11.68
C GLU A 58 -7.37 -17.06 -10.30
N ARG A 59 -8.07 -18.18 -10.09
CA ARG A 59 -8.11 -18.77 -8.76
C ARG A 59 -6.91 -19.65 -8.50
N THR A 60 -5.72 -19.09 -8.62
CA THR A 60 -4.49 -19.78 -8.32
C THR A 60 -3.70 -18.98 -7.31
N TYR A 61 -2.83 -19.64 -6.59
CA TYR A 61 -2.01 -18.97 -5.61
C TYR A 61 -1.12 -17.93 -6.28
N SER A 62 -0.54 -18.26 -7.43
CA SER A 62 0.38 -17.34 -8.09
C SER A 62 -0.34 -16.08 -8.61
N ALA A 63 -1.57 -16.21 -9.07
CA ALA A 63 -2.33 -15.05 -9.52
C ALA A 63 -2.67 -14.13 -8.34
N GLY A 64 -3.02 -14.71 -7.20
CA GLY A 64 -3.28 -13.94 -5.99
C GLY A 64 -2.03 -13.22 -5.49
N GLU A 65 -0.88 -13.89 -5.52
CA GLU A 65 0.36 -13.27 -5.12
C GLU A 65 0.73 -12.11 -6.05
N LYS A 66 0.53 -12.28 -7.35
CA LYS A 66 0.82 -11.24 -8.31
C LYS A 66 -0.07 -10.01 -8.07
N ALA A 67 -1.34 -10.24 -7.77
CA ALA A 67 -2.26 -9.16 -7.48
C ALA A 67 -1.85 -8.42 -6.20
N ARG A 68 -1.45 -9.14 -5.16
CA ARG A 68 -1.00 -8.52 -3.92
C ARG A 68 0.24 -7.67 -4.14
N LYS A 69 1.20 -8.16 -4.93
CA LYS A 69 2.41 -7.40 -5.23
C LYS A 69 2.09 -6.14 -6.03
N THR A 70 1.14 -6.22 -6.94
CA THR A 70 0.72 -5.07 -7.73
C THR A 70 0.10 -4.00 -6.84
N ILE A 71 -0.76 -4.41 -5.91
CA ILE A 71 -1.36 -3.49 -4.94
C ILE A 71 -0.27 -2.84 -4.09
N ASP A 72 0.67 -3.64 -3.60
CA ASP A 72 1.73 -3.13 -2.74
C ASP A 72 2.62 -2.14 -3.47
N LYS A 73 2.93 -2.40 -4.73
CA LYS A 73 3.73 -1.48 -5.53
C LYS A 73 2.99 -0.16 -5.78
N PHE A 74 1.68 -0.24 -5.99
CA PHE A 74 0.87 0.94 -6.17
C PHE A 74 0.90 1.82 -4.92
N LEU A 75 0.70 1.21 -3.76
CA LEU A 75 0.75 1.96 -2.51
C LEU A 75 2.17 2.45 -2.21
N GLY A 76 3.17 1.72 -2.63
CA GLY A 76 4.55 2.13 -2.49
C GLY A 76 4.88 3.41 -3.24
N LYS A 77 4.12 3.71 -4.30
CA LYS A 77 4.31 4.96 -5.02
C LYS A 77 3.68 6.14 -4.31
N ILE A 78 2.73 5.89 -3.44
CA ILE A 78 2.04 6.95 -2.71
C ILE A 78 2.71 7.18 -1.36
N ALA A 79 3.16 6.12 -0.72
CA ALA A 79 3.70 6.19 0.63
C ALA A 79 4.99 7.00 0.67
N ALA A 80 5.10 7.84 1.67
CA ALA A 80 6.32 8.61 1.90
C ALA A 80 6.42 8.93 3.39
N PRO A 81 7.60 8.85 3.96
CA PRO A 81 7.75 9.14 5.38
C PRO A 81 7.55 10.63 5.64
N LEU A 82 7.24 10.95 6.87
CA LEU A 82 7.09 12.33 7.28
C LEU A 82 8.45 13.02 7.17
N VAL A 83 8.48 14.14 6.48
CA VAL A 83 9.69 14.88 6.31
C VAL A 83 9.59 16.16 7.12
N ILE A 84 10.48 16.34 8.05
CA ILE A 84 10.41 17.48 8.87
C ILE A 84 11.20 18.59 8.31
N GLU A 85 11.86 18.56 7.24
CA GLU A 85 12.58 19.56 6.81
C GLU A 85 11.97 20.41 5.94
N ASN A 86 12.14 21.33 5.56
CA ASN A 86 11.35 22.11 4.95
C ASN A 86 11.95 23.01 4.10
N VAL A 87 12.89 23.11 3.88
CA VAL A 87 13.52 23.90 3.13
C VAL A 87 12.97 24.38 1.92
N GLY A 88 11.95 24.55 1.72
CA GLY A 88 11.42 25.16 0.65
C GLY A 88 11.33 24.42 -0.59
N SER A 89 11.68 23.35 -0.61
CA SER A 89 11.53 22.68 -1.77
C SER A 89 10.23 22.15 -1.77
N GLU A 90 9.40 22.43 -2.56
CA GLU A 90 8.21 21.95 -2.51
C GLU A 90 8.00 20.88 -3.32
N PRO A 91 7.64 19.88 -2.96
CA PRO A 91 7.42 18.72 -3.65
C PRO A 91 6.32 18.88 -4.58
N ASP A 92 6.34 18.22 -5.59
CA ASP A 92 5.26 18.18 -6.47
C ASP A 92 4.17 17.50 -5.84
N ALA A 93 3.16 18.13 -5.62
CA ALA A 93 2.02 17.51 -4.99
C ALA A 93 1.39 16.61 -5.98
N ILE A 94 1.38 15.39 -5.72
CA ILE A 94 0.64 14.47 -6.50
C ILE A 94 -0.67 14.30 -5.81
N ASP A 95 -1.70 14.76 -6.41
CA ASP A 95 -2.99 14.65 -5.84
C ASP A 95 -3.60 13.39 -6.29
N PHE A 96 -3.51 12.37 -5.52
CA PHE A 96 -4.25 11.19 -5.79
C PHE A 96 -5.49 11.24 -4.96
N GLN A 97 -6.60 11.05 -5.59
CA GLN A 97 -7.81 10.89 -4.84
C GLN A 97 -8.10 9.44 -4.83
N ILE A 98 -7.73 8.76 -3.81
CA ILE A 98 -8.03 7.38 -3.65
C ILE A 98 -9.12 7.31 -2.64
N LEU A 99 -10.24 6.88 -3.03
CA LEU A 99 -11.36 6.73 -2.11
C LEU A 99 -11.45 5.34 -1.56
#